data_53a4dc427539ed0ab049010d03cf259c
#
_entry.id   53a4dc427539ed0ab049010d03cf259c
#
_cell.length_a   1.000
_cell.length_b   1.000
_cell.length_c   1.000
_cell.angle_alpha   90.00
_cell.angle_beta   90.00
_cell.angle_gamma   90.00
#
_symmetry.space_group_name_H-M   'P 1'
#
loop_
_entity.id
_entity.type
_entity.pdbx_description
1 polymer ?
#
loop_
_entity_poly.entity_id
_entity_poly.type
_entity_poly.pdbx_seq_one_letter_code
_entity_poly.pdbx_strand_id
1 'polypeptide(L)'
;MTEAEKYNRLIARYGNPMRNPKAFESEWMITWNVPLWIDTHIPALPNRMYINKDIVPELEKTFNDLISVGVYKEIKTYDGLFNIRYIRGSKTKLSIHSWGLAIDLNAANNPLGKSKAQCSALGLTPFTTLFDEVWRDNGWTCGIDFKRGDGMHFEYTAHL
;
A
#
# COMPACT_ATOMS: atom_id res chain seq x y z
N MET A 1 -9.35 -8.59 13.90
CA MET A 1 -7.93 -9.01 14.08
C MET A 1 -7.16 -7.85 14.70
N THR A 2 -6.48 -8.10 15.81
CA THR A 2 -5.63 -7.11 16.45
C THR A 2 -4.33 -6.90 15.65
N GLU A 3 -3.61 -5.81 15.90
CA GLU A 3 -2.30 -5.58 15.29
C GLU A 3 -1.30 -6.70 15.63
N ALA A 4 -1.34 -7.19 16.87
CA ALA A 4 -0.49 -8.30 17.29
C ALA A 4 -0.83 -9.60 16.55
N GLU A 5 -2.09 -9.91 16.38
CA GLU A 5 -2.54 -11.08 15.61
C GLU A 5 -2.13 -10.96 14.15
N LYS A 6 -2.31 -9.80 13.54
CA LYS A 6 -1.87 -9.53 12.17
C LYS A 6 -0.38 -9.79 12.01
N TYR A 7 0.43 -9.23 12.89
CA TYR A 7 1.88 -9.41 12.86
C TYR A 7 2.29 -10.88 13.01
N ASN A 8 1.66 -11.59 13.95
CA ASN A 8 1.93 -13.01 14.17
C ASN A 8 1.56 -13.85 12.93
N ARG A 9 0.46 -13.53 12.26
CA ARG A 9 0.05 -14.21 11.01
C ARG A 9 1.00 -13.92 9.86
N LEU A 10 1.52 -12.69 9.76
CA LEU A 10 2.55 -12.34 8.78
C LEU A 10 3.82 -13.19 8.98
N ILE A 11 4.30 -13.26 10.21
CA ILE A 11 5.48 -14.07 10.55
C ILE A 11 5.22 -15.55 10.27
N ALA A 12 4.04 -16.07 10.64
CA ALA A 12 3.69 -17.48 10.42
C ALA A 12 3.62 -17.84 8.93
N ARG A 13 3.08 -16.95 8.09
CA ARG A 13 2.94 -17.20 6.65
C ARG A 13 4.22 -16.95 5.87
N TYR A 14 4.89 -15.84 6.13
CA TYR A 14 5.97 -15.34 5.28
C TYR A 14 7.35 -15.41 5.95
N GLY A 15 7.40 -15.59 7.27
CA GLY A 15 8.64 -15.44 8.04
C GLY A 15 8.99 -13.96 8.25
N ASN A 16 10.19 -13.75 8.80
CA ASN A 16 10.73 -12.41 9.03
C ASN A 16 11.67 -12.05 7.88
N PRO A 17 11.27 -11.14 6.97
CA PRO A 17 12.09 -10.81 5.79
C PRO A 17 13.41 -10.14 6.13
N MET A 18 13.55 -9.54 7.32
CA MET A 18 14.79 -8.92 7.74
C MET A 18 15.86 -9.95 8.11
N ARG A 19 15.47 -11.13 8.59
CA ARG A 19 16.39 -12.20 8.98
C ARG A 19 17.04 -12.86 7.78
N ASN A 20 16.28 -13.08 6.71
CA ASN A 20 16.78 -13.67 5.48
C ASN A 20 16.07 -13.04 4.28
N PRO A 21 16.50 -11.83 3.87
CA PRO A 21 15.87 -11.11 2.77
C PRO A 21 15.84 -11.89 1.46
N LYS A 22 16.95 -12.54 1.11
CA LYS A 22 17.05 -13.28 -0.16
C LYS A 22 16.07 -14.46 -0.23
N ALA A 23 15.93 -15.20 0.85
CA ALA A 23 14.99 -16.34 0.90
C ALA A 23 13.54 -15.84 0.80
N PHE A 24 13.20 -14.78 1.53
CA PHE A 24 11.89 -14.17 1.44
C PHE A 24 11.58 -13.68 0.02
N GLU A 25 12.48 -12.90 -0.57
CA GLU A 25 12.27 -12.35 -1.91
C GLU A 25 12.16 -13.45 -2.96
N SER A 26 13.00 -14.47 -2.89
CA SER A 26 12.98 -15.60 -3.83
C SER A 26 11.67 -16.37 -3.81
N GLU A 27 11.05 -16.52 -2.64
CA GLU A 27 9.81 -17.28 -2.48
C GLU A 27 8.56 -16.46 -2.77
N TRP A 28 8.52 -15.19 -2.36
CA TRP A 28 7.30 -14.41 -2.29
C TRP A 28 7.22 -13.22 -3.22
N MET A 29 8.35 -12.66 -3.62
CA MET A 29 8.36 -11.44 -4.43
C MET A 29 8.47 -11.75 -5.93
N ILE A 30 7.75 -10.97 -6.72
CA ILE A 30 7.84 -11.00 -8.19
C ILE A 30 7.92 -9.60 -8.76
N THR A 31 8.46 -9.50 -9.96
CA THR A 31 8.33 -8.29 -10.77
C THR A 31 7.05 -8.39 -11.59
N TRP A 32 6.07 -7.60 -11.22
CA TRP A 32 4.78 -7.55 -11.90
C TRP A 32 4.81 -6.50 -13.01
N ASN A 33 4.53 -6.92 -14.23
CA ASN A 33 4.34 -6.01 -15.34
C ASN A 33 2.95 -5.40 -15.24
N VAL A 34 2.88 -4.09 -15.01
CA VAL A 34 1.60 -3.40 -14.90
C VAL A 34 0.90 -3.46 -16.27
N PRO A 35 -0.37 -3.94 -16.34
CA PRO A 35 -1.09 -4.00 -17.61
C PRO A 35 -1.16 -2.64 -18.31
N LEU A 36 -1.03 -2.65 -19.64
CA LEU A 36 -1.01 -1.42 -20.43
C LEU A 36 -2.24 -0.54 -20.20
N TRP A 37 -3.40 -1.15 -19.99
CA TRP A 37 -4.64 -0.42 -19.68
C TRP A 37 -4.51 0.43 -18.43
N ILE A 38 -3.94 -0.13 -17.37
CA ILE A 38 -3.71 0.57 -16.10
C ILE A 38 -2.64 1.65 -16.30
N ASP A 39 -1.54 1.29 -16.93
CA ASP A 39 -0.40 2.19 -17.15
C ASP A 39 -0.79 3.41 -17.98
N THR A 40 -1.63 3.22 -19.00
CA THR A 40 -2.14 4.29 -19.84
C THR A 40 -3.02 5.27 -19.06
N HIS A 41 -3.87 4.77 -18.16
CA HIS A 41 -4.74 5.62 -17.34
C HIS A 41 -4.00 6.29 -16.19
N ILE A 42 -3.03 5.59 -15.61
CA ILE A 42 -2.31 6.05 -14.41
C ILE A 42 -0.81 6.15 -14.73
N PRO A 43 -0.39 7.18 -15.48
CA PRO A 43 1.01 7.29 -15.92
C PRO A 43 2.01 7.53 -14.78
N ALA A 44 1.55 7.89 -13.59
CA ALA A 44 2.39 8.01 -12.41
C ALA A 44 2.93 6.67 -11.91
N LEU A 45 2.27 5.54 -12.26
CA LEU A 45 2.74 4.21 -11.88
C LEU A 45 3.94 3.80 -12.72
N PRO A 46 4.92 3.10 -12.14
CA PRO A 46 6.01 2.50 -12.92
C PRO A 46 5.45 1.37 -13.80
N ASN A 47 6.14 1.07 -14.92
CA ASN A 47 5.73 -0.02 -15.81
C ASN A 47 5.82 -1.39 -15.15
N ARG A 48 6.64 -1.52 -14.13
CA ARG A 48 6.85 -2.76 -13.36
C ARG A 48 6.91 -2.43 -11.88
N MET A 49 6.30 -3.29 -11.07
CA MET A 49 6.33 -3.19 -9.61
C MET A 49 6.93 -4.46 -9.00
N TYR A 50 7.81 -4.30 -8.04
CA TYR A 50 8.32 -5.41 -7.24
C TYR A 50 7.39 -5.61 -6.04
N ILE A 51 6.66 -6.72 -6.03
CA ILE A 51 5.49 -6.91 -5.19
C ILE A 51 5.40 -8.36 -4.69
N ASN A 52 4.79 -8.57 -3.54
CA ASN A 52 4.43 -9.91 -3.09
C ASN A 52 3.42 -10.52 -4.07
N LYS A 53 3.73 -11.69 -4.59
CA LYS A 53 2.91 -12.39 -5.59
C LYS A 53 1.46 -12.61 -5.14
N ASP A 54 1.25 -12.73 -3.83
CA ASP A 54 -0.06 -13.06 -3.28
C ASP A 54 -1.09 -11.93 -3.46
N ILE A 55 -0.65 -10.69 -3.64
CA ILE A 55 -1.58 -9.55 -3.71
C ILE A 55 -1.66 -8.91 -5.11
N VAL A 56 -1.03 -9.51 -6.10
CA VAL A 56 -1.09 -8.98 -7.48
C VAL A 56 -2.53 -8.94 -8.02
N PRO A 57 -3.35 -10.00 -7.90
CA PRO A 57 -4.73 -9.95 -8.39
C PRO A 57 -5.56 -8.85 -7.71
N GLU A 58 -5.39 -8.67 -6.41
CA GLU A 58 -6.12 -7.65 -5.63
C GLU A 58 -5.72 -6.25 -6.04
N LEU A 59 -4.43 -6.00 -6.25
CA LEU A 59 -3.94 -4.69 -6.68
C LEU A 59 -4.43 -4.37 -8.11
N GLU A 60 -4.33 -5.32 -9.02
CA GLU A 60 -4.83 -5.15 -10.39
C GLU A 60 -6.32 -4.82 -10.41
N LYS A 61 -7.12 -5.58 -9.66
CA LYS A 61 -8.56 -5.33 -9.54
C LYS A 61 -8.84 -3.95 -8.97
N THR A 62 -8.09 -3.54 -7.96
CA THR A 62 -8.28 -2.22 -7.33
C THR A 62 -7.99 -1.09 -8.31
N PHE A 63 -6.89 -1.16 -9.06
CA PHE A 63 -6.60 -0.16 -10.09
C PHE A 63 -7.69 -0.11 -11.16
N ASN A 64 -8.20 -1.26 -11.61
CA ASN A 64 -9.30 -1.31 -12.57
C ASN A 64 -10.57 -0.68 -12.00
N ASP A 65 -10.88 -0.90 -10.73
CA ASP A 65 -12.05 -0.30 -10.08
C ASP A 65 -11.88 1.22 -9.91
N LEU A 66 -10.68 1.69 -9.56
CA LEU A 66 -10.37 3.13 -9.52
C LEU A 66 -10.59 3.79 -10.88
N ILE A 67 -10.22 3.11 -11.96
CA ILE A 67 -10.45 3.58 -13.32
C ILE A 67 -11.95 3.61 -13.62
N SER A 68 -12.69 2.54 -13.32
CA SER A 68 -14.12 2.44 -13.57
C SER A 68 -14.94 3.50 -12.84
N VAL A 69 -14.56 3.80 -11.61
CA VAL A 69 -15.22 4.85 -10.79
C VAL A 69 -14.80 6.26 -11.22
N GLY A 70 -13.62 6.39 -11.83
CA GLY A 70 -13.10 7.68 -12.31
C GLY A 70 -12.19 8.41 -11.34
N VAL A 71 -11.90 7.85 -10.17
CA VAL A 71 -11.01 8.46 -9.17
C VAL A 71 -9.52 8.18 -9.42
N TYR A 72 -9.18 7.37 -10.42
CA TYR A 72 -7.80 7.09 -10.81
C TYR A 72 -6.99 8.35 -11.10
N LYS A 73 -7.64 9.43 -11.51
CA LYS A 73 -7.01 10.73 -11.80
C LYS A 73 -6.37 11.37 -10.57
N GLU A 74 -6.74 10.92 -9.38
CA GLU A 74 -6.16 11.41 -8.13
C GLU A 74 -4.73 10.92 -7.91
N ILE A 75 -4.32 9.81 -8.55
CA ILE A 75 -2.96 9.28 -8.41
C ILE A 75 -1.99 10.14 -9.20
N LYS A 76 -1.07 10.83 -8.50
CA LYS A 76 -0.08 11.74 -9.05
C LYS A 76 1.35 11.26 -8.89
N THR A 77 1.64 10.50 -7.82
CA THR A 77 2.96 9.96 -7.55
C THR A 77 2.87 8.54 -7.00
N TYR A 78 3.85 7.72 -7.36
CA TYR A 78 4.09 6.41 -6.77
C TYR A 78 5.28 6.53 -5.82
N ASP A 79 5.06 6.24 -4.55
CA ASP A 79 6.05 6.55 -3.50
C ASP A 79 6.66 5.30 -2.86
N GLY A 80 6.35 4.12 -3.36
CA GLY A 80 7.02 2.89 -2.98
C GLY A 80 6.08 1.74 -2.64
N LEU A 81 6.66 0.54 -2.61
CA LEU A 81 5.95 -0.69 -2.29
C LEU A 81 6.78 -1.58 -1.37
N PHE A 82 7.90 -2.12 -1.84
CA PHE A 82 8.72 -3.04 -1.08
C PHE A 82 9.92 -2.33 -0.45
N ASN A 83 10.00 -2.41 0.89
CA ASN A 83 11.10 -1.86 1.66
C ASN A 83 11.17 -2.57 3.01
N ILE A 84 12.24 -3.31 3.26
CA ILE A 84 12.45 -4.01 4.52
C ILE A 84 12.95 -3.00 5.57
N ARG A 85 12.07 -2.61 6.46
CA ARG A 85 12.37 -1.63 7.52
C ARG A 85 11.42 -1.77 8.71
N TYR A 86 11.83 -1.22 9.84
CA TYR A 86 10.93 -1.08 10.98
C TYR A 86 9.91 0.04 10.74
N ILE A 87 8.76 -0.07 11.41
CA ILE A 87 7.81 1.03 11.53
C ILE A 87 8.53 2.22 12.16
N ARG A 88 8.24 3.44 11.70
CA ARG A 88 8.82 4.66 12.27
C ARG A 88 8.51 4.74 13.77
N GLY A 89 9.57 4.90 14.58
CA GLY A 89 9.47 4.92 16.04
C GLY A 89 9.54 3.54 16.70
N SER A 90 9.64 2.45 15.92
CA SER A 90 9.81 1.09 16.44
C SER A 90 11.20 0.56 16.09
N LYS A 91 11.73 -0.30 16.98
CA LYS A 91 12.97 -1.07 16.75
C LYS A 91 12.71 -2.57 16.71
N THR A 92 11.44 -2.98 16.81
CA THR A 92 11.06 -4.38 16.93
C THR A 92 9.99 -4.81 15.93
N LYS A 93 9.14 -3.90 15.46
CA LYS A 93 8.05 -4.19 14.54
C LYS A 93 8.38 -3.73 13.12
N LEU A 94 8.33 -4.65 12.18
CA LEU A 94 8.52 -4.35 10.76
C LEU A 94 7.31 -3.66 10.17
N SER A 95 7.57 -2.72 9.26
CA SER A 95 6.52 -2.16 8.40
C SER A 95 5.96 -3.24 7.47
N ILE A 96 4.68 -3.14 7.12
CA ILE A 96 4.02 -4.05 6.17
C ILE A 96 4.69 -4.00 4.78
N HIS A 97 5.31 -2.89 4.42
CA HIS A 97 6.16 -2.80 3.23
C HIS A 97 7.28 -3.86 3.19
N SER A 98 7.71 -4.33 4.35
CA SER A 98 8.76 -5.36 4.45
C SER A 98 8.36 -6.69 3.83
N TRP A 99 7.07 -6.97 3.72
CA TRP A 99 6.53 -8.17 3.08
C TRP A 99 6.02 -7.93 1.66
N GLY A 100 6.19 -6.71 1.12
CA GLY A 100 5.67 -6.35 -0.20
C GLY A 100 4.15 -6.32 -0.28
N LEU A 101 3.48 -6.04 0.84
CA LEU A 101 2.02 -6.06 0.99
C LEU A 101 1.40 -4.68 1.16
N ALA A 102 2.18 -3.63 0.95
CA ALA A 102 1.70 -2.25 1.07
C ALA A 102 2.24 -1.38 -0.05
N ILE A 103 1.47 -0.39 -0.45
CA ILE A 103 1.82 0.61 -1.47
C ILE A 103 1.56 2.01 -0.93
N ASP A 104 2.48 2.93 -1.21
CA ASP A 104 2.33 4.34 -0.91
C ASP A 104 2.11 5.15 -2.19
N LEU A 105 1.10 6.01 -2.18
CA LEU A 105 0.71 6.88 -3.30
C LEU A 105 0.50 8.30 -2.79
N ASN A 106 0.89 9.30 -3.57
CA ASN A 106 0.69 10.72 -3.27
C ASN A 106 1.17 11.14 -1.88
N ALA A 107 2.38 10.74 -1.50
CA ALA A 107 2.94 11.00 -0.17
C ALA A 107 2.97 12.51 0.17
N ALA A 108 3.31 13.36 -0.79
CA ALA A 108 3.40 14.80 -0.56
C ALA A 108 2.06 15.44 -0.18
N ASN A 109 0.96 14.95 -0.73
CA ASN A 109 -0.38 15.46 -0.45
C ASN A 109 -1.09 14.74 0.71
N ASN A 110 -0.52 13.63 1.19
CA ASN A 110 -1.08 12.81 2.27
C ASN A 110 0.00 12.49 3.32
N PRO A 111 0.62 13.51 3.93
CA PRO A 111 1.73 13.27 4.84
C PRO A 111 1.29 12.51 6.09
N LEU A 112 2.20 11.67 6.60
CA LEU A 112 1.99 10.87 7.80
C LEU A 112 1.58 11.74 8.99
N GLY A 113 0.56 11.31 9.72
CA GLY A 113 0.08 11.95 10.93
C GLY A 113 -0.90 13.10 10.70
N LYS A 114 -1.31 13.34 9.45
CA LYS A 114 -2.27 14.40 9.11
C LYS A 114 -3.61 13.81 8.66
N SER A 115 -4.70 14.38 9.17
CA SER A 115 -6.04 14.10 8.65
C SER A 115 -6.25 14.78 7.29
N LYS A 116 -7.31 14.40 6.59
CA LYS A 116 -7.67 15.08 5.33
C LYS A 116 -7.93 16.57 5.54
N ALA A 117 -8.61 16.93 6.63
CA ALA A 117 -8.87 18.33 6.97
C ALA A 117 -7.58 19.10 7.23
N GLN A 118 -6.62 18.50 7.94
CA GLN A 118 -5.31 19.11 8.18
C GLN A 118 -4.51 19.28 6.90
N CYS A 119 -4.53 18.29 6.00
CA CYS A 119 -3.89 18.38 4.69
C CYS A 119 -4.48 19.55 3.87
N SER A 120 -5.80 19.64 3.80
CA SER A 120 -6.49 20.72 3.09
C SER A 120 -6.17 22.10 3.68
N ALA A 121 -6.09 22.21 5.00
CA ALA A 121 -5.71 23.45 5.68
C ALA A 121 -4.27 23.88 5.37
N LEU A 122 -3.39 22.93 5.01
CA LEU A 122 -2.02 23.19 4.57
C LEU A 122 -1.92 23.48 3.07
N GLY A 123 -3.03 23.56 2.34
CA GLY A 123 -3.06 23.77 0.89
C GLY A 123 -2.74 22.50 0.09
N LEU A 124 -2.73 21.34 0.71
CA LEU A 124 -2.53 20.05 0.04
C LEU A 124 -3.84 19.50 -0.50
N THR A 125 -3.73 18.54 -1.42
CA THR A 125 -4.89 17.86 -2.03
C THR A 125 -4.87 16.39 -1.63
N PRO A 126 -5.43 16.04 -0.44
CA PRO A 126 -5.47 14.64 0.01
C PRO A 126 -6.42 13.83 -0.87
N PHE A 127 -6.28 12.50 -0.83
CA PHE A 127 -7.24 11.61 -1.48
C PHE A 127 -8.65 11.87 -0.98
N THR A 128 -9.62 11.79 -1.90
CA THR A 128 -11.03 11.88 -1.54
C THR A 128 -11.48 10.64 -0.76
N THR A 129 -12.56 10.77 -0.01
CA THR A 129 -13.19 9.63 0.68
C THR A 129 -13.57 8.53 -0.30
N LEU A 130 -14.08 8.88 -1.49
CA LEU A 130 -14.44 7.91 -2.51
C LEU A 130 -13.22 7.10 -2.99
N PHE A 131 -12.07 7.73 -3.15
CA PHE A 131 -10.82 7.04 -3.50
C PHE A 131 -10.49 5.95 -2.46
N ASP A 132 -10.51 6.30 -1.18
CA ASP A 132 -10.24 5.35 -0.10
C ASP A 132 -11.28 4.23 -0.02
N GLU A 133 -12.55 4.55 -0.28
CA GLU A 133 -13.63 3.56 -0.29
C GLU A 133 -13.43 2.47 -1.35
N VAL A 134 -12.93 2.82 -2.52
CA VAL A 134 -12.61 1.82 -3.56
C VAL A 134 -11.56 0.83 -3.06
N TRP A 135 -10.54 1.30 -2.35
CA TRP A 135 -9.54 0.43 -1.73
C TRP A 135 -10.18 -0.48 -0.67
N ARG A 136 -10.97 0.08 0.24
CA ARG A 136 -11.65 -0.70 1.29
C ARG A 136 -12.58 -1.74 0.70
N ASP A 137 -13.33 -1.41 -0.34
CA ASP A 137 -14.24 -2.33 -1.03
C ASP A 137 -13.50 -3.50 -1.67
N ASN A 138 -12.22 -3.34 -1.97
CA ASN A 138 -11.36 -4.39 -2.48
C ASN A 138 -10.55 -5.11 -1.38
N GLY A 139 -10.88 -4.90 -0.11
CA GLY A 139 -10.29 -5.61 1.02
C GLY A 139 -9.00 -4.98 1.58
N TRP A 140 -8.59 -3.82 1.08
CA TRP A 140 -7.42 -3.11 1.58
C TRP A 140 -7.73 -2.37 2.88
N THR A 141 -6.72 -2.25 3.72
CA THR A 141 -6.73 -1.33 4.85
C THR A 141 -6.11 -0.02 4.42
N CYS A 142 -6.83 1.08 4.64
CA CYS A 142 -6.34 2.43 4.35
C CYS A 142 -5.64 3.00 5.56
N GLY A 143 -4.40 3.48 5.39
CA GLY A 143 -3.63 4.04 6.49
C GLY A 143 -4.24 5.29 7.11
N ILE A 144 -5.12 5.99 6.40
CA ILE A 144 -5.85 7.13 6.97
C ILE A 144 -6.71 6.72 8.18
N ASP A 145 -7.09 5.45 8.28
CA ASP A 145 -7.89 4.91 9.38
C ASP A 145 -7.05 4.52 10.59
N PHE A 146 -5.73 4.56 10.50
CA PHE A 146 -4.85 4.28 11.63
C PHE A 146 -4.96 5.35 12.70
N LYS A 147 -4.63 5.00 13.95
CA LYS A 147 -4.59 5.96 15.05
C LYS A 147 -3.67 7.13 14.70
N ARG A 148 -2.48 6.85 14.18
CA ARG A 148 -1.64 7.83 13.51
C ARG A 148 -1.92 7.73 12.02
N GLY A 149 -2.81 8.56 11.51
CA GLY A 149 -3.25 8.50 10.13
C GLY A 149 -2.09 8.56 9.13
N ASP A 150 -2.17 7.71 8.11
CA ASP A 150 -1.17 7.63 7.04
C ASP A 150 -1.88 7.56 5.70
N GLY A 151 -2.31 8.71 5.22
CA GLY A 151 -3.18 8.82 4.05
C GLY A 151 -2.59 8.34 2.74
N MET A 152 -1.26 8.24 2.64
CA MET A 152 -0.57 7.70 1.46
C MET A 152 -0.58 6.18 1.40
N HIS A 153 -0.80 5.49 2.53
CA HIS A 153 -0.54 4.08 2.75
C HIS A 153 -1.78 3.21 2.55
N PHE A 154 -1.65 2.17 1.74
CA PHE A 154 -2.65 1.14 1.52
C PHE A 154 -2.01 -0.23 1.67
N GLU A 155 -2.55 -1.09 2.53
CA GLU A 155 -2.00 -2.42 2.79
C GLU A 155 -3.05 -3.51 2.62
N TYR A 156 -2.63 -4.67 2.13
CA TYR A 156 -3.50 -5.83 1.96
C TYR A 156 -3.09 -6.95 2.90
N THR A 157 -3.94 -7.23 3.88
CA THR A 157 -3.72 -8.29 4.87
C THR A 157 -4.97 -9.15 5.08
N ALA A 158 -5.99 -8.98 4.24
CA ALA A 158 -7.26 -9.69 4.36
C ALA A 158 -7.15 -11.21 4.15
N HIS A 159 -6.09 -11.65 3.47
CA HIS A 159 -5.82 -13.07 3.20
C HIS A 159 -5.11 -13.82 4.35
N LEU A 160 -4.72 -13.10 5.38
CA LEU A 160 -3.98 -13.68 6.52
C LEU A 160 -4.86 -14.49 7.46
#